data_b5da0181e7ff6515142e716600ed0b95
#
_entry.id   b5da0181e7ff6515142e716600ed0b95
#
_cell.length_a   1.000
_cell.length_b   1.000
_cell.length_c   1.000
_cell.angle_alpha   90.00
_cell.angle_beta   90.00
_cell.angle_gamma   90.00
#
_symmetry.space_group_name_H-M   'P 1'
#
loop_
_entity.id
_entity.type
_entity.pdbx_description
1 polymer ?
#
loop_
_entity_poly.entity_id
_entity_poly.type
_entity_poly.pdbx_seq_one_letter_code
_entity_poly.pdbx_strand_id
1 'polypeptide(L)' 'MSFFITSEYIKLDSFLKAVNAVGSGGEAKVIITEGDVRVNGAAELRRGRKLRPGDRVEVGGHTYLVER' A
#
# COMPACT_ATOMS: atom_id res chain seq x y z
N MET A 1 -11.22 0.14 5.71
CA MET A 1 -10.42 0.29 6.94
C MET A 1 -9.53 1.52 6.83
N SER A 2 -9.27 2.16 7.95
CA SER A 2 -8.37 3.32 7.96
C SER A 2 -6.99 2.91 8.45
N PHE A 3 -5.97 3.50 7.86
CA PHE A 3 -4.59 3.32 8.29
C PHE A 3 -3.98 4.69 8.56
N PHE A 4 -3.64 4.96 9.82
CA PHE A 4 -3.13 6.26 10.24
C PHE A 4 -1.62 6.29 10.19
N ILE A 5 -1.08 7.38 9.62
CA ILE A 5 0.36 7.61 9.56
C ILE A 5 0.70 8.84 10.40
N THR A 6 1.94 8.88 10.91
CA THR A 6 2.43 10.00 11.72
C THR A 6 3.38 10.91 10.94
N SER A 7 3.66 10.56 9.71
CA SER A 7 4.52 11.32 8.80
C SER A 7 3.72 11.83 7.61
N GLU A 8 4.36 12.56 6.71
CA GLU A 8 3.67 13.10 5.54
C GLU A 8 3.27 12.03 4.53
N TYR A 9 3.96 10.90 4.52
CA TYR A 9 3.69 9.80 3.60
C TYR A 9 4.23 8.50 4.16
N ILE A 10 3.80 7.39 3.56
CA ILE A 10 4.39 6.08 3.77
C ILE A 10 4.62 5.45 2.40
N LYS A 11 5.74 4.77 2.20
CA LYS A 11 5.98 4.07 0.94
C LYS A 11 5.09 2.85 0.84
N LEU A 12 4.67 2.51 -0.39
CA LEU A 12 3.74 1.42 -0.63
C LEU A 12 4.23 0.09 -0.06
N ASP A 13 5.49 -0.27 -0.27
CA ASP A 13 6.03 -1.53 0.26
C ASP A 13 6.01 -1.55 1.80
N SER A 14 6.35 -0.44 2.44
CA SER A 14 6.27 -0.32 3.90
C SER A 14 4.85 -0.42 4.40
N PHE A 15 3.91 0.18 3.68
CA PHE A 15 2.49 0.10 4.01
C PHE A 15 1.99 -1.35 3.98
N LEU A 16 2.35 -2.10 2.93
CA LEU A 16 1.92 -3.49 2.79
C LEU A 16 2.43 -4.37 3.93
N LYS A 17 3.65 -4.12 4.40
CA LYS A 17 4.19 -4.80 5.58
C LYS A 17 3.43 -4.39 6.85
N ALA A 18 3.13 -3.10 6.98
CA ALA A 18 2.47 -2.57 8.18
C ALA A 18 1.06 -3.14 8.36
N VAL A 19 0.34 -3.42 7.27
CA VAL A 19 -1.01 -4.00 7.36
C VAL A 19 -0.99 -5.53 7.28
N ASN A 20 0.19 -6.12 7.32
CA ASN A 20 0.38 -7.59 7.24
C ASN A 20 -0.14 -8.21 5.95
N ALA A 21 -0.21 -7.43 4.87
CA ALA A 21 -0.54 -7.97 3.55
C ALA A 21 0.59 -8.82 3.01
N VAL A 22 1.82 -8.51 3.43
CA VAL A 22 3.03 -9.28 3.08
C VAL A 22 3.90 -9.43 4.32
N GLY A 23 4.78 -10.43 4.31
CA GLY A 23 5.71 -10.67 5.41
C GLY A 23 7.10 -10.08 5.19
N SER A 24 7.41 -9.63 3.98
CA SER A 24 8.75 -9.12 3.66
C SER A 24 8.71 -8.16 2.49
N GLY A 25 9.81 -7.41 2.28
CA GLY A 25 9.94 -6.54 1.13
C GLY A 25 9.97 -7.31 -0.20
N GLY A 26 10.51 -8.54 -0.19
CA GLY A 26 10.52 -9.40 -1.37
C GLY A 26 9.10 -9.80 -1.79
N GLU A 27 8.25 -10.16 -0.84
CA GLU A 27 6.86 -10.44 -1.12
C GLU A 27 6.12 -9.20 -1.64
N ALA A 28 6.38 -8.04 -1.04
CA ALA A 28 5.78 -6.78 -1.49
C ALA A 28 6.12 -6.52 -2.95
N LYS A 29 7.38 -6.71 -3.32
CA LYS A 29 7.82 -6.53 -4.71
C LYS A 29 7.04 -7.43 -5.66
N VAL A 30 6.85 -8.68 -5.29
CA VAL A 30 6.15 -9.66 -6.14
C VAL A 30 4.71 -9.22 -6.40
N ILE A 31 3.94 -8.95 -5.34
CA ILE A 31 2.52 -8.62 -5.52
C ILE A 31 2.33 -7.26 -6.20
N ILE A 32 3.23 -6.32 -5.99
CA ILE A 32 3.17 -5.02 -6.66
C ILE A 32 3.44 -5.18 -8.15
N THR A 33 4.50 -5.90 -8.52
CA THR A 33 4.86 -6.07 -9.93
C THR A 33 3.87 -6.93 -10.68
N GLU A 34 3.13 -7.80 -10.00
CA GLU A 34 2.08 -8.60 -10.62
C GLU A 34 0.76 -7.83 -10.80
N GLY A 35 0.70 -6.60 -10.30
CA GLY A 35 -0.51 -5.79 -10.45
C GLY A 35 -1.60 -6.10 -9.43
N ASP A 36 -1.25 -6.77 -8.34
CA ASP A 36 -2.22 -7.18 -7.31
C ASP A 36 -2.55 -6.07 -6.32
N VAL A 37 -1.90 -4.92 -6.44
CA VAL A 37 -2.10 -3.78 -5.54
C VAL A 37 -2.62 -2.61 -6.36
N ARG A 38 -3.71 -2.01 -5.91
CA ARG A 38 -4.27 -0.83 -6.56
C ARG A 38 -4.20 0.37 -5.62
N VAL A 39 -3.86 1.51 -6.17
CA VAL A 39 -3.89 2.79 -5.44
C VAL A 39 -4.85 3.70 -6.19
N ASN A 40 -5.87 4.16 -5.48
CA ASN A 40 -6.92 5.01 -6.05
C ASN A 40 -7.56 4.41 -7.30
N GLY A 41 -7.77 3.08 -7.28
CA GLY A 41 -8.46 2.37 -8.35
C GLY A 41 -7.60 1.93 -9.51
N ALA A 42 -6.31 2.23 -9.50
CA ALA A 42 -5.40 1.85 -10.59
C ALA A 42 -4.25 1.00 -10.05
N ALA A 43 -3.85 -0.02 -10.82
CA ALA A 43 -2.73 -0.87 -10.43
C ALA A 43 -1.47 -0.02 -10.27
N GLU A 44 -0.80 -0.14 -9.13
CA GLU A 44 0.43 0.58 -8.87
C GLU A 44 1.58 -0.42 -8.93
N LEU A 45 2.53 -0.19 -9.83
CA LEU A 45 3.65 -1.10 -10.05
C LEU A 45 4.94 -0.67 -9.38
N ARG A 46 4.94 0.51 -8.76
CA ARG A 46 6.13 1.06 -8.10
C ARG A 46 6.07 0.78 -6.60
N ARG A 47 7.04 0.02 -6.08
CA ARG A 47 7.12 -0.26 -4.64
C ARG A 47 7.38 0.98 -3.81
N GLY A 48 8.06 1.96 -4.37
CA GLY A 48 8.40 3.20 -3.67
C GLY A 48 7.35 4.29 -3.78
N ARG A 49 6.14 3.98 -4.28
CA ARG A 49 5.07 4.96 -4.35
C ARG A 49 4.81 5.55 -2.98
N LYS A 50 4.82 6.86 -2.89
CA LYS A 50 4.50 7.57 -1.64
C LYS A 50 2.99 7.68 -1.48
N LEU A 51 2.47 7.03 -0.44
CA LEU A 51 1.05 7.11 -0.09
C LEU A 51 0.86 8.26 0.89
N ARG A 52 -0.10 9.11 0.60
CA ARG A 52 -0.40 10.29 1.41
C ARG A 52 -1.82 10.21 1.95
N PRO A 53 -2.16 10.99 2.98
CA PRO A 53 -3.54 11.02 3.47
C PRO A 53 -4.52 11.28 2.33
N GLY A 54 -5.57 10.47 2.27
CA GLY A 54 -6.56 10.51 1.21
C GLY A 54 -6.37 9.43 0.14
N ASP A 55 -5.20 8.78 0.09
CA ASP A 55 -4.99 7.69 -0.86
C ASP A 55 -5.68 6.42 -0.38
N ARG A 56 -6.24 5.67 -1.33
CA ARG A 56 -6.86 4.37 -1.06
C ARG A 56 -6.02 3.27 -1.65
N VAL A 57 -5.80 2.23 -0.87
CA VAL A 57 -5.03 1.07 -1.28
C VAL A 57 -5.90 -0.17 -1.21
N GLU A 58 -5.98 -0.91 -2.31
CA GLU A 58 -6.68 -2.18 -2.37
C GLU A 58 -5.69 -3.31 -2.54
N VAL A 59 -5.74 -4.27 -1.65
CA VAL A 59 -4.88 -5.46 -1.68
C VAL A 59 -5.58 -6.61 -0.97
N GLY A 60 -5.53 -7.80 -1.57
CA GLY A 60 -6.06 -9.01 -0.94
C GLY A 60 -7.54 -8.95 -0.56
N GLY A 61 -8.35 -8.21 -1.33
CA GLY A 61 -9.76 -8.06 -1.03
C GLY A 61 -10.08 -7.03 0.04
N HIS A 62 -9.06 -6.32 0.54
CA HIS A 62 -9.24 -5.28 1.54
C HIS A 62 -8.96 -3.91 0.93
N THR A 63 -9.68 -2.91 1.40
CA THR A 63 -9.46 -1.51 1.01
C THR A 63 -9.08 -0.71 2.25
N TYR A 64 -7.98 0.02 2.14
CA TYR A 64 -7.48 0.86 3.22
C TYR A 64 -7.48 2.31 2.78
N LEU A 65 -7.93 3.20 3.68
CA LEU A 65 -7.80 4.64 3.47
C LEU A 65 -6.63 5.12 4.32
N VAL A 66 -5.64 5.75 3.68
CA VAL A 66 -4.51 6.34 4.41
C VAL A 66 -4.98 7.66 5.03
N GLU A 67 -4.73 7.82 6.31
CA GLU A 67 -5.13 9.02 7.06
C GLU A 67 -3.99 9.49 7.94
N ARG A 68 -4.12 10.71 8.43
CA ARG A 68 -3.10 11.30 9.28
C ARG A 68 -3.69 11.89 10.56
#